data_e894255bde95d733c20ffd8fc09407c3
#
_entry.id   e894255bde95d733c20ffd8fc09407c3
#
_cell.length_a   1.000
_cell.length_b   1.000
_cell.length_c   1.000
_cell.angle_alpha   90.00
_cell.angle_beta   90.00
_cell.angle_gamma   90.00
#
_symmetry.space_group_name_H-M   'P 1'
#
loop_
_entity.id
_entity.type
_entity.pdbx_description
1 polymer ?
#
loop_
_entity_poly.entity_id
_entity_poly.type
_entity_poly.pdbx_seq_one_letter_code
_entity_poly.pdbx_strand_id
1 'polypeptide(L)'
;MDRKENITPNTLEIQKNDEIEGTFCHELFENSFFNEKLCQELLVELPNINKTASSTRIIKWIISNVDTCFTSHHDDNDLYQIKNYSKKIEDKWKEYRQILEKYT
;
A
#
# COMPACT_ATOMS: atom_id res chain seq x y z
N MET A 1 -17.81 -25.41 -5.31
CA MET A 1 -17.21 -25.01 -5.40
C MET A 1 -16.69 -24.48 -5.20
N ASP A 2 -16.67 -24.43 -5.06
CA ASP A 2 -16.02 -23.89 -4.97
C ASP A 2 -15.51 -23.31 -4.77
N ARG A 3 -15.73 -23.16 -4.60
CA ARG A 3 -15.21 -22.58 -4.47
C ARG A 3 -14.85 -21.70 -4.26
N LYS A 4 -15.13 -21.62 -3.88
CA LYS A 4 -14.66 -20.85 -3.73
C LYS A 4 -14.06 -20.32 -3.73
N GLU A 5 -14.19 -20.70 -3.55
CA GLU A 5 -13.33 -20.38 -3.52
C GLU A 5 -12.85 -19.60 -3.78
N ASN A 6 -13.31 -19.68 -3.62
CA ASN A 6 -12.61 -18.87 -3.83
C ASN A 6 -12.33 -17.81 -4.43
N ILE A 7 -12.31 -17.77 -3.82
CA ILE A 7 -12.26 -16.69 -4.77
C ILE A 7 -12.35 -15.34 -4.09
N THR A 8 -11.67 -15.27 -3.02
CA THR A 8 -11.39 -14.02 -2.36
C THR A 8 -10.41 -13.27 -3.26
N PRO A 9 -10.70 -12.03 -3.67
CA PRO A 9 -9.72 -11.25 -4.41
C PRO A 9 -8.42 -11.23 -3.63
N ASN A 10 -7.31 -11.39 -4.32
CA ASN A 10 -6.00 -11.28 -3.69
C ASN A 10 -5.89 -9.92 -3.02
N THR A 11 -5.46 -9.90 -1.75
CA THR A 11 -5.30 -8.67 -0.99
C THR A 11 -4.50 -7.61 -1.75
N LEU A 12 -3.46 -8.05 -2.46
CA LEU A 12 -2.64 -7.11 -3.22
C LEU A 12 -3.38 -6.53 -4.41
N GLU A 13 -4.20 -7.33 -5.10
CA GLU A 13 -4.95 -6.85 -6.24
C GLU A 13 -5.96 -5.78 -5.85
N ILE A 14 -6.56 -5.93 -4.66
CA ILE A 14 -7.49 -4.94 -4.13
C ILE A 14 -6.80 -3.59 -3.97
N GLN A 15 -5.52 -3.58 -3.58
CA GLN A 15 -4.78 -2.34 -3.41
C GLN A 15 -4.64 -1.55 -4.71
N LYS A 16 -4.58 -2.23 -5.83
CA LYS A 16 -4.45 -1.57 -7.13
C LYS A 16 -5.75 -1.05 -7.70
N ASN A 17 -6.88 -1.46 -7.13
CA ASN A 17 -8.18 -1.05 -7.65
C ASN A 17 -8.65 0.18 -6.88
N ASP A 18 -8.50 1.36 -7.49
CA ASP A 18 -8.84 2.62 -6.83
C ASP A 18 -10.35 2.84 -6.72
N GLU A 19 -11.17 1.93 -7.28
CA GLU A 19 -12.61 1.96 -7.05
C GLU A 19 -13.00 1.27 -5.74
N ILE A 20 -12.09 0.52 -5.13
CA ILE A 20 -12.36 -0.18 -3.87
C ILE A 20 -11.91 0.69 -2.69
N GLU A 21 -12.88 1.22 -1.96
CA GLU A 21 -12.60 2.04 -0.79
C GLU A 21 -12.16 1.17 0.39
N GLY A 22 -11.51 1.79 1.35
CA GLY A 22 -11.12 1.11 2.58
C GLY A 22 -9.80 0.37 2.50
N THR A 23 -9.06 0.49 1.40
CA THR A 23 -7.71 -0.06 1.31
C THR A 23 -6.68 0.99 1.69
N PHE A 24 -5.49 0.54 2.09
CA PHE A 24 -4.40 1.45 2.41
C PHE A 24 -4.05 2.36 1.22
N CYS A 25 -3.93 1.78 0.04
CA CYS A 25 -3.57 2.55 -1.16
C CYS A 25 -4.66 3.54 -1.55
N HIS A 26 -5.93 3.13 -1.50
CA HIS A 26 -7.02 4.03 -1.81
C HIS A 26 -7.04 5.24 -0.86
N GLU A 27 -6.92 4.96 0.45
CA GLU A 27 -6.92 6.04 1.44
C GLU A 27 -5.79 7.03 1.19
N LEU A 28 -4.60 6.53 0.88
CA LEU A 28 -3.44 7.41 0.68
C LEU A 28 -3.52 8.15 -0.66
N PHE A 29 -3.86 7.45 -1.74
CA PHE A 29 -3.81 8.04 -3.07
C PHE A 29 -4.99 8.97 -3.35
N GLU A 30 -6.18 8.57 -2.94
CA GLU A 30 -7.39 9.32 -3.24
C GLU A 30 -7.79 10.29 -2.12
N ASN A 31 -7.57 9.90 -0.87
CA ASN A 31 -7.97 10.71 0.29
C ASN A 31 -6.80 11.41 0.95
N SER A 32 -5.58 11.18 0.49
CA SER A 32 -4.36 11.79 1.03
C SER A 32 -4.16 11.51 2.52
N PHE A 33 -4.60 10.34 2.97
CA PHE A 33 -4.54 9.95 4.37
C PHE A 33 -3.73 8.68 4.53
N PHE A 34 -2.66 8.73 5.33
CA PHE A 34 -1.82 7.56 5.61
C PHE A 34 -2.46 6.79 6.76
N ASN A 35 -3.17 5.70 6.43
CA ASN A 35 -3.82 4.88 7.43
C ASN A 35 -2.86 3.77 7.86
N GLU A 36 -2.17 4.00 8.97
CA GLU A 36 -1.16 3.08 9.47
C GLU A 36 -1.74 1.70 9.79
N LYS A 37 -2.95 1.67 10.34
CA LYS A 37 -3.60 0.40 10.67
C LYS A 37 -3.81 -0.46 9.43
N LEU A 38 -4.29 0.15 8.34
CA LEU A 38 -4.50 -0.59 7.10
C LEU A 38 -3.17 -1.07 6.51
N CYS A 39 -2.12 -0.26 6.64
CA CYS A 39 -0.80 -0.66 6.20
C CYS A 39 -0.32 -1.89 6.99
N GLN A 40 -0.49 -1.86 8.31
CA GLN A 40 -0.10 -2.99 9.16
C GLN A 40 -0.89 -4.24 8.81
N GLU A 41 -2.18 -4.11 8.54
CA GLU A 41 -3.02 -5.25 8.14
C GLU A 41 -2.53 -5.85 6.83
N LEU A 42 -2.12 -5.01 5.88
CA LEU A 42 -1.54 -5.50 4.64
C LEU A 42 -0.27 -6.31 4.90
N LEU A 43 0.61 -5.81 5.76
CA LEU A 43 1.86 -6.50 6.09
C LEU A 43 1.61 -7.85 6.75
N VAL A 44 0.60 -7.95 7.59
CA VAL A 44 0.24 -9.21 8.26
C VAL A 44 -0.18 -10.27 7.25
N GLU A 45 -0.79 -9.87 6.14
CA GLU A 45 -1.24 -10.79 5.10
C GLU A 45 -0.11 -11.30 4.19
N LEU A 46 1.01 -10.58 4.12
CA LEU A 46 2.08 -10.92 3.17
C LEU A 46 2.57 -12.37 3.28
N PRO A 47 2.79 -12.94 4.48
CA PRO A 47 3.24 -14.33 4.56
C PRO A 47 2.23 -15.34 4.00
N ASN A 48 0.97 -14.96 3.87
CA ASN A 48 -0.09 -15.82 3.36
C ASN A 48 -0.29 -15.67 1.84
N ILE A 49 0.45 -14.77 1.21
CA ILE A 49 0.32 -14.51 -0.21
C ILE A 49 1.38 -15.30 -0.96
N ASN A 50 0.96 -16.06 -1.97
CA ASN A 50 1.90 -16.81 -2.79
C ASN A 50 2.81 -15.85 -3.55
N LYS A 51 4.10 -16.11 -3.50
CA LYS A 51 5.06 -15.28 -4.24
C LYS A 51 4.99 -15.67 -5.72
N THR A 52 4.53 -14.75 -6.53
CA THR A 52 4.41 -14.93 -7.98
C THR A 52 4.97 -13.68 -8.66
N ALA A 53 5.15 -13.74 -9.98
CA ALA A 53 5.55 -12.56 -10.74
C ALA A 53 4.52 -11.44 -10.57
N SER A 54 3.24 -11.80 -10.48
CA SER A 54 2.15 -10.84 -10.30
C SER A 54 2.22 -10.18 -8.92
N SER A 55 2.38 -10.97 -7.85
CA SER A 55 2.45 -10.41 -6.49
C SER A 55 3.68 -9.51 -6.35
N THR A 56 4.81 -9.92 -6.91
CA THR A 56 6.02 -9.11 -6.88
C THR A 56 5.81 -7.75 -7.55
N ARG A 57 5.16 -7.74 -8.74
CA ARG A 57 4.89 -6.49 -9.44
C ARG A 57 3.99 -5.57 -8.63
N ILE A 58 2.96 -6.13 -7.98
CA ILE A 58 2.03 -5.34 -7.20
C ILE A 58 2.74 -4.72 -5.99
N ILE A 59 3.56 -5.50 -5.29
CA ILE A 59 4.31 -4.99 -4.14
C ILE A 59 5.24 -3.85 -4.58
N LYS A 60 5.94 -4.01 -5.69
CA LYS A 60 6.81 -2.95 -6.22
C LYS A 60 6.01 -1.72 -6.60
N TRP A 61 4.82 -1.92 -7.17
CA TRP A 61 3.92 -0.82 -7.51
C TRP A 61 3.50 -0.04 -6.25
N ILE A 62 3.14 -0.77 -5.17
CA ILE A 62 2.77 -0.15 -3.90
C ILE A 62 3.94 0.69 -3.37
N ILE A 63 5.13 0.11 -3.30
CA ILE A 63 6.32 0.81 -2.80
C ILE A 63 6.57 2.08 -3.60
N SER A 64 6.59 1.95 -4.92
CA SER A 64 6.90 3.08 -5.80
C SER A 64 5.89 4.20 -5.65
N ASN A 65 4.60 3.86 -5.58
CA ASN A 65 3.56 4.89 -5.51
C ASN A 65 3.47 5.54 -4.14
N VAL A 66 3.70 4.79 -3.06
CA VAL A 66 3.72 5.38 -1.72
C VAL A 66 4.95 6.29 -1.58
N ASP A 67 6.11 5.86 -2.09
CA ASP A 67 7.30 6.71 -2.10
C ASP A 67 7.01 8.01 -2.86
N THR A 68 6.30 7.92 -3.98
CA THR A 68 5.92 9.10 -4.76
C THR A 68 5.04 10.04 -3.93
N CYS A 69 4.12 9.50 -3.13
CA CYS A 69 3.27 10.33 -2.27
C CYS A 69 4.10 11.15 -1.28
N PHE A 70 5.12 10.54 -0.67
CA PHE A 70 5.99 11.27 0.25
C PHE A 70 6.85 12.30 -0.48
N THR A 71 7.35 11.94 -1.67
CA THR A 71 8.11 12.89 -2.49
C THR A 71 7.24 14.08 -2.87
N SER A 72 6.00 13.84 -3.30
CA SER A 72 5.06 14.89 -3.66
C SER A 72 4.73 15.77 -2.47
N HIS A 73 4.58 15.17 -1.28
CA HIS A 73 4.28 15.92 -0.06
C HIS A 73 5.38 16.94 0.24
N HIS A 74 6.64 16.59 -0.03
CA HIS A 74 7.78 17.49 0.23
C HIS A 74 8.08 18.43 -0.92
N ASP A 75 7.38 18.30 -2.05
CA ASP A 75 7.61 19.14 -3.22
C ASP A 75 6.71 20.37 -3.16
N ASP A 76 7.31 21.55 -3.01
CA ASP A 76 6.58 22.81 -2.91
C ASP A 76 5.73 23.12 -4.15
N ASN A 77 6.08 22.52 -5.28
CA ASN A 77 5.36 22.74 -6.54
C ASN A 77 4.25 21.74 -6.78
N ASP A 78 4.08 20.75 -5.90
CA ASP A 78 3.06 19.73 -6.01
C ASP A 78 1.93 20.03 -5.05
N LEU A 79 0.70 19.94 -5.51
CA LEU A 79 -0.48 20.22 -4.68
C LEU A 79 -0.82 19.06 -3.74
N TYR A 80 -0.27 17.87 -3.98
CA TYR A 80 -0.56 16.71 -3.15
C TYR A 80 0.10 16.86 -1.79
N GLN A 81 -0.67 16.65 -0.73
CA GLN A 81 -0.13 16.64 0.63
C GLN A 81 -0.82 15.57 1.45
N ILE A 82 -0.04 14.81 2.22
CA ILE A 82 -0.57 13.82 3.13
C ILE A 82 -1.15 14.56 4.34
N LYS A 83 -2.47 14.44 4.53
CA LYS A 83 -3.19 15.24 5.52
C LYS A 83 -2.72 14.99 6.95
N ASN A 84 -2.36 13.75 7.27
CA ASN A 84 -1.89 13.39 8.60
C ASN A 84 -0.38 13.17 8.63
N TYR A 85 0.35 13.89 7.77
CA TYR A 85 1.80 13.73 7.72
C TYR A 85 2.45 14.04 9.07
N SER A 86 3.45 13.23 9.43
CA SER A 86 4.38 13.54 10.50
C SER A 86 5.68 12.81 10.19
N LYS A 87 6.77 13.29 10.78
CA LYS A 87 8.06 12.62 10.65
C LYS A 87 7.97 11.18 11.15
N LYS A 88 7.17 10.95 12.19
CA LYS A 88 6.96 9.61 12.74
C LYS A 88 6.32 8.69 11.70
N ILE A 89 5.31 9.18 10.97
CA ILE A 89 4.64 8.40 9.93
C ILE A 89 5.62 8.08 8.80
N GLU A 90 6.43 9.05 8.39
CA GLU A 90 7.41 8.81 7.35
C GLU A 90 8.45 7.78 7.78
N ASP A 91 8.93 7.85 9.01
CA ASP A 91 9.88 6.87 9.53
C ASP A 91 9.25 5.48 9.61
N LYS A 92 7.97 5.41 9.99
CA LYS A 92 7.24 4.14 9.99
C LYS A 92 7.11 3.57 8.59
N TRP A 93 6.83 4.42 7.60
CA TRP A 93 6.77 3.95 6.23
C TRP A 93 8.09 3.32 5.79
N LYS A 94 9.21 3.90 6.18
CA LYS A 94 10.51 3.34 5.83
C LYS A 94 10.67 1.93 6.39
N GLU A 95 10.18 1.68 7.61
CA GLU A 95 10.21 0.33 8.22
C GLU A 95 9.30 -0.63 7.45
N TYR A 96 8.07 -0.19 7.15
CA TYR A 96 7.11 -1.02 6.43
C TYR A 96 7.59 -1.33 5.02
N ARG A 97 8.23 -0.35 4.37
CA ARG A 97 8.80 -0.52 3.04
C ARG A 97 9.85 -1.64 3.03
N GLN A 98 10.69 -1.70 4.06
CA GLN A 98 11.69 -2.74 4.16
C GLN A 98 11.04 -4.12 4.27
N ILE A 99 9.95 -4.22 5.00
CA ILE A 99 9.21 -5.49 5.11
C ILE A 99 8.64 -5.87 3.75
N LEU A 100 8.02 -4.91 3.05
CA LEU A 100 7.47 -5.15 1.72
C LEU A 100 8.54 -5.63 0.75
N GLU A 101 9.73 -5.03 0.80
CA GLU A 101 10.83 -5.39 -0.08
C GLU A 101 11.27 -6.84 0.07
N LYS A 102 11.09 -7.43 1.24
CA LYS A 102 11.43 -8.84 1.47
C LYS A 102 10.55 -9.79 0.66
N TYR A 103 9.42 -9.33 0.20
CA TYR A 103 8.46 -10.14 -0.55
C TYR A 103 8.50 -9.86 -2.06
N THR A 104 9.49 -9.12 -2.51
CA THR A 104 9.68 -8.86 -3.95
C THR A 104 10.70 -9.79 -4.59
#